data_885a93a225faf73bed8646997486dddf
#
_entry.id   885a93a225faf73bed8646997486dddf
#
_cell.length_a   1.000
_cell.length_b   1.000
_cell.length_c   1.000
_cell.angle_alpha   90.00
_cell.angle_beta   90.00
_cell.angle_gamma   90.00
#
_symmetry.space_group_name_H-M   'P 1'
#
loop_
_entity.id
_entity.type
_entity.pdbx_description
1 polymer ?
#
loop_
_entity_poly.entity_id
_entity_poly.type
_entity_poly.pdbx_seq_one_letter_code
_entity_poly.pdbx_strand_id
1 'polypeptide(L)'
;MSRLASARKNVSSGFMNIHEYQAKELFDRFQVPSPKGKVASTPAEAEAAAREFAGSPLVIKAQVHAGGRGKGHFKNGFKGGVHLIESPEQAAEFASKMLNETLVTVQTGEAGRVVRKVMVAEAVDITHEYYLAILMDRATCRPVIVASTEGGMNIEDVAHNTPEKIIRQFVHPLLGLQAYEVRKITAALGLTGDFAKQFAKLLGNLYRLFISCDCSMLEINPLVTTPDGRVLALDAKFGFDDNALYRHPDIVAMRDKEEEDPREVAASEYELNYIGLDGNIACLVNGAGLAMATMDIIKHYGGEPANFLDVGGGASKEQVTAAFKIILGDPNVKGIMINIFGGIMDCNVIAEGVVAAAKETGLPIPLVVRLEGNNVDAGKATLAASGINITAASTMADAAEKIVALVG
;
A
#
# COMPACT_ATOMS: atom_id res chain seq x y z
N MET A 1 -11.91 19.42 -13.68
CA MET A 1 -11.55 17.99 -13.47
C MET A 1 -10.09 17.62 -13.79
N SER A 2 -9.23 18.53 -14.24
CA SER A 2 -7.85 18.22 -14.69
C SER A 2 -6.74 18.55 -13.67
N ARG A 3 -7.04 18.97 -12.45
CA ARG A 3 -6.04 19.28 -11.39
C ARG A 3 -5.95 18.26 -10.26
N LEU A 4 -6.76 17.21 -10.27
CA LEU A 4 -6.72 16.12 -9.25
C LEU A 4 -5.82 14.94 -9.63
N ALA A 5 -5.29 14.91 -10.85
CA ALA A 5 -4.45 13.79 -11.33
C ALA A 5 -2.96 13.91 -10.91
N SER A 6 -2.50 15.06 -10.42
CA SER A 6 -1.07 15.29 -10.13
C SER A 6 -0.66 14.99 -8.68
N ALA A 7 -1.59 14.73 -7.78
CA ALA A 7 -1.33 14.53 -6.35
C ALA A 7 -1.34 13.04 -5.89
N ARG A 8 -1.38 12.09 -6.83
CA ARG A 8 -1.36 10.65 -6.49
C ARG A 8 0.02 10.01 -6.60
N LYS A 9 1.08 10.69 -6.18
CA LYS A 9 2.36 10.04 -5.89
C LYS A 9 2.33 9.64 -4.42
N ASN A 10 2.33 8.33 -4.18
CA ASN A 10 2.52 7.68 -2.87
C ASN A 10 1.43 7.91 -1.80
N VAL A 11 0.16 7.74 -2.13
CA VAL A 11 -0.75 7.29 -1.07
C VAL A 11 -0.46 5.80 -0.91
N SER A 12 0.19 5.40 0.17
CA SER A 12 0.16 4.00 0.59
C SER A 12 -1.32 3.66 0.70
N SER A 13 -1.80 2.79 -0.18
CA SER A 13 -3.15 2.27 -0.06
C SER A 13 -3.18 1.59 1.31
N GLY A 14 -4.13 1.90 2.19
CA GLY A 14 -4.29 1.26 3.49
C GLY A 14 -4.67 -0.22 3.37
N PHE A 15 -4.02 -0.94 2.49
CA PHE A 15 -4.16 -2.36 2.22
C PHE A 15 -2.83 -3.04 2.51
N MET A 16 -2.89 -4.12 3.26
CA MET A 16 -1.74 -4.99 3.46
C MET A 16 -1.26 -5.52 2.11
N ASN A 17 0.02 -5.28 1.80
CA ASN A 17 0.70 -5.83 0.62
C ASN A 17 1.63 -6.98 1.05
N ILE A 18 1.98 -7.84 0.08
CA ILE A 18 2.95 -8.93 0.27
C ILE A 18 4.03 -8.90 -0.80
N HIS A 19 5.19 -9.50 -0.52
CA HIS A 19 6.28 -9.64 -1.47
C HIS A 19 5.96 -10.65 -2.58
N GLU A 20 6.68 -10.56 -3.70
CA GLU A 20 6.55 -11.47 -4.85
C GLU A 20 6.75 -12.95 -4.44
N TYR A 21 7.72 -13.25 -3.55
CA TYR A 21 7.94 -14.62 -3.08
C TYR A 21 6.76 -15.16 -2.25
N GLN A 22 6.09 -14.30 -1.47
CA GLN A 22 4.89 -14.67 -0.71
C GLN A 22 3.67 -14.83 -1.63
N ALA A 23 3.55 -13.97 -2.65
CA ALA A 23 2.56 -14.14 -3.70
C ALA A 23 2.69 -15.51 -4.37
N LYS A 24 3.94 -15.98 -4.58
CA LYS A 24 4.21 -17.30 -5.12
C LYS A 24 3.77 -18.43 -4.19
N GLU A 25 3.92 -18.32 -2.88
CA GLU A 25 3.41 -19.31 -1.92
C GLU A 25 1.88 -19.43 -2.03
N LEU A 26 1.16 -18.32 -2.22
CA LEU A 26 -0.27 -18.35 -2.48
C LEU A 26 -0.60 -18.98 -3.84
N PHE A 27 0.19 -18.71 -4.88
CA PHE A 27 0.00 -19.33 -6.19
C PHE A 27 0.16 -20.85 -6.13
N ASP A 28 1.20 -21.35 -5.44
CA ASP A 28 1.40 -22.79 -5.27
C ASP A 28 0.22 -23.44 -4.53
N ARG A 29 -0.27 -22.81 -3.45
CA ARG A 29 -1.44 -23.27 -2.67
C ARG A 29 -2.73 -23.33 -3.50
N PHE A 30 -2.95 -22.37 -4.39
CA PHE A 30 -4.12 -22.31 -5.26
C PHE A 30 -3.90 -22.88 -6.65
N GLN A 31 -2.75 -23.51 -6.90
CA GLN A 31 -2.39 -24.12 -8.18
C GLN A 31 -2.41 -23.12 -9.36
N VAL A 32 -1.96 -21.90 -9.13
CA VAL A 32 -1.71 -20.89 -10.16
C VAL A 32 -0.31 -21.11 -10.74
N PRO A 33 -0.17 -21.41 -12.04
CA PRO A 33 1.15 -21.61 -12.63
C PRO A 33 2.01 -20.34 -12.58
N SER A 34 3.22 -20.48 -12.01
CA SER A 34 4.24 -19.42 -11.94
C SER A 34 5.63 -20.03 -12.08
N PRO A 35 6.67 -19.26 -12.46
CA PRO A 35 8.06 -19.77 -12.48
C PRO A 35 8.47 -20.30 -11.12
N LYS A 36 9.26 -21.36 -11.07
CA LYS A 36 9.83 -21.85 -9.80
C LYS A 36 10.79 -20.80 -9.23
N GLY A 37 10.82 -20.63 -7.93
CA GLY A 37 11.70 -19.67 -7.28
C GLY A 37 11.85 -19.93 -5.80
N LYS A 38 12.94 -19.42 -5.21
CA LYS A 38 13.26 -19.55 -3.80
C LYS A 38 13.84 -18.25 -3.25
N VAL A 39 13.33 -17.83 -2.10
CA VAL A 39 13.78 -16.63 -1.40
C VAL A 39 15.11 -16.92 -0.68
N ALA A 40 15.97 -15.90 -0.59
CA ALA A 40 17.23 -15.94 0.12
C ALA A 40 17.45 -14.62 0.89
N SER A 41 17.94 -14.73 2.11
CA SER A 41 18.29 -13.62 3.01
C SER A 41 19.80 -13.44 3.14
N THR A 42 20.57 -14.39 2.62
CA THR A 42 22.04 -14.34 2.59
C THR A 42 22.58 -14.71 1.20
N PRO A 43 23.80 -14.27 0.84
CA PRO A 43 24.44 -14.68 -0.41
C PRO A 43 24.60 -16.20 -0.54
N ALA A 44 24.89 -16.89 0.56
CA ALA A 44 25.04 -18.34 0.57
C ALA A 44 23.70 -19.07 0.30
N GLU A 45 22.58 -18.55 0.83
CA GLU A 45 21.25 -19.06 0.52
C GLU A 45 20.87 -18.82 -0.95
N ALA A 46 21.27 -17.67 -1.54
CA ALA A 46 21.03 -17.39 -2.95
C ALA A 46 21.81 -18.35 -3.86
N GLU A 47 23.07 -18.66 -3.52
CA GLU A 47 23.87 -19.66 -4.20
C GLU A 47 23.25 -21.05 -4.10
N ALA A 48 22.82 -21.44 -2.90
CA ALA A 48 22.16 -22.74 -2.67
C ALA A 48 20.86 -22.85 -3.49
N ALA A 49 20.06 -21.80 -3.52
CA ALA A 49 18.85 -21.75 -4.33
C ALA A 49 19.16 -21.87 -5.84
N ALA A 50 20.20 -21.21 -6.33
CA ALA A 50 20.62 -21.32 -7.72
C ALA A 50 21.11 -22.74 -8.07
N ARG A 51 21.81 -23.42 -7.17
CA ARG A 51 22.22 -24.83 -7.35
C ARG A 51 21.04 -25.80 -7.42
N GLU A 52 19.97 -25.51 -6.68
CA GLU A 52 18.73 -26.34 -6.70
C GLU A 52 18.03 -26.30 -8.07
N PHE A 53 18.13 -25.16 -8.77
CA PHE A 53 17.54 -24.97 -10.11
C PHE A 53 18.55 -25.13 -11.25
N ALA A 54 19.68 -25.77 -11.01
CA ALA A 54 20.72 -25.96 -12.02
C ALA A 54 20.18 -26.65 -13.28
N GLY A 55 20.57 -26.14 -14.44
CA GLY A 55 20.13 -26.65 -15.76
C GLY A 55 19.07 -25.80 -16.45
N SER A 56 18.57 -24.73 -15.83
CA SER A 56 17.69 -23.73 -16.43
C SER A 56 18.34 -22.35 -16.32
N PRO A 57 18.05 -21.43 -17.25
CA PRO A 57 18.37 -20.01 -17.06
C PRO A 57 17.70 -19.49 -15.78
N LEU A 58 18.41 -18.69 -15.00
CA LEU A 58 17.93 -18.18 -13.72
C LEU A 58 17.96 -16.66 -13.68
N VAL A 59 17.11 -16.09 -12.84
CA VAL A 59 17.05 -14.66 -12.54
C VAL A 59 17.09 -14.47 -11.02
N ILE A 60 17.85 -13.44 -10.58
CA ILE A 60 17.81 -12.95 -9.20
C ILE A 60 17.06 -11.64 -9.14
N LYS A 61 16.12 -11.51 -8.20
CA LYS A 61 15.23 -10.33 -8.07
C LYS A 61 15.25 -9.81 -6.64
N ALA A 62 15.53 -8.52 -6.45
CA ALA A 62 15.34 -7.84 -5.18
C ALA A 62 13.86 -7.89 -4.76
N GLN A 63 13.60 -8.17 -3.49
CA GLN A 63 12.25 -8.25 -2.92
C GLN A 63 11.96 -6.97 -2.14
N VAL A 64 11.18 -6.08 -2.74
CA VAL A 64 10.67 -4.82 -2.17
C VAL A 64 9.27 -4.53 -2.70
N HIS A 65 8.44 -3.83 -1.93
CA HIS A 65 7.09 -3.42 -2.34
C HIS A 65 7.11 -2.24 -3.32
N ALA A 66 7.92 -2.37 -4.38
CA ALA A 66 8.02 -1.35 -5.42
C ALA A 66 8.16 -1.96 -6.80
N GLY A 67 7.48 -1.37 -7.78
CA GLY A 67 7.66 -1.68 -9.18
C GLY A 67 8.88 -1.00 -9.79
N GLY A 68 9.24 -1.40 -11.04
CA GLY A 68 10.34 -0.80 -11.77
C GLY A 68 11.74 -1.20 -11.27
N ARG A 69 11.84 -2.26 -10.47
CA ARG A 69 13.09 -2.78 -9.87
C ARG A 69 14.21 -2.97 -10.91
N GLY A 70 13.88 -3.50 -12.08
CA GLY A 70 14.88 -3.74 -13.15
C GLY A 70 15.55 -2.48 -13.67
N LYS A 71 14.87 -1.33 -13.60
CA LYS A 71 15.40 -0.01 -14.03
C LYS A 71 15.91 0.84 -12.86
N GLY A 72 15.82 0.33 -11.63
CA GLY A 72 16.29 1.00 -10.42
C GLY A 72 17.82 1.02 -10.31
N HIS A 73 18.31 1.65 -9.26
CA HIS A 73 19.73 1.61 -8.89
C HIS A 73 19.89 1.56 -7.38
N PHE A 74 20.94 0.93 -6.91
CA PHE A 74 21.29 0.89 -5.51
C PHE A 74 22.18 2.08 -5.13
N LYS A 75 22.10 2.54 -3.88
CA LYS A 75 22.94 3.65 -3.40
C LYS A 75 24.44 3.30 -3.40
N ASN A 76 24.81 2.02 -3.40
CA ASN A 76 26.20 1.56 -3.59
C ASN A 76 26.68 1.60 -5.04
N GLY A 77 25.85 2.06 -6.00
CA GLY A 77 26.18 2.17 -7.42
C GLY A 77 25.84 0.94 -8.26
N PHE A 78 25.36 -0.16 -7.68
CA PHE A 78 24.89 -1.32 -8.41
C PHE A 78 23.57 -0.97 -9.13
N LYS A 79 23.44 -1.36 -10.41
CA LYS A 79 22.31 -0.98 -11.25
C LYS A 79 21.38 -2.16 -11.44
N GLY A 80 20.09 -1.92 -11.30
CA GLY A 80 19.02 -2.92 -11.48
C GLY A 80 18.83 -3.82 -10.26
N GLY A 81 17.57 -4.08 -9.92
CA GLY A 81 17.17 -5.05 -8.88
C GLY A 81 16.70 -6.39 -9.48
N VAL A 82 16.92 -6.62 -10.79
CA VAL A 82 16.58 -7.86 -11.51
C VAL A 82 17.70 -8.18 -12.48
N HIS A 83 18.32 -9.34 -12.34
CA HIS A 83 19.43 -9.77 -13.19
C HIS A 83 19.33 -11.23 -13.58
N LEU A 84 19.67 -11.55 -14.82
CA LEU A 84 19.97 -12.92 -15.23
C LEU A 84 21.26 -13.38 -14.55
N ILE A 85 21.33 -14.63 -14.17
CA ILE A 85 22.49 -15.27 -13.55
C ILE A 85 22.85 -16.52 -14.34
N GLU A 86 24.15 -16.69 -14.57
CA GLU A 86 24.72 -17.78 -15.37
C GLU A 86 25.31 -18.89 -14.50
N SER A 87 25.56 -18.59 -13.22
CA SER A 87 26.11 -19.56 -12.26
C SER A 87 25.61 -19.33 -10.84
N PRO A 88 25.66 -20.35 -9.97
CA PRO A 88 25.34 -20.18 -8.55
C PRO A 88 26.23 -19.15 -7.84
N GLU A 89 27.50 -19.08 -8.19
CA GLU A 89 28.47 -18.12 -7.64
C GLU A 89 28.06 -16.68 -7.97
N GLN A 90 27.56 -16.46 -9.20
CA GLN A 90 27.03 -15.14 -9.63
C GLN A 90 25.76 -14.77 -8.85
N ALA A 91 24.92 -15.77 -8.47
CA ALA A 91 23.79 -15.51 -7.58
C ALA A 91 24.25 -14.97 -6.22
N ALA A 92 25.30 -15.55 -5.63
CA ALA A 92 25.88 -15.07 -4.37
C ALA A 92 26.50 -13.68 -4.52
N GLU A 93 27.21 -13.42 -5.63
CA GLU A 93 27.80 -12.12 -5.94
C GLU A 93 26.73 -11.02 -6.02
N PHE A 94 25.66 -11.24 -6.81
CA PHE A 94 24.60 -10.26 -6.94
C PHE A 94 23.80 -10.09 -5.66
N ALA A 95 23.52 -11.18 -4.92
CA ALA A 95 22.90 -11.10 -3.61
C ALA A 95 23.71 -10.23 -2.64
N SER A 96 25.06 -10.35 -2.65
CA SER A 96 25.91 -9.52 -1.79
C SER A 96 25.88 -8.03 -2.12
N LYS A 97 25.60 -7.68 -3.38
CA LYS A 97 25.45 -6.28 -3.84
C LYS A 97 24.07 -5.68 -3.61
N MET A 98 23.06 -6.54 -3.40
CA MET A 98 21.66 -6.13 -3.22
C MET A 98 21.22 -6.16 -1.76
N LEU A 99 21.61 -7.19 -0.99
CA LEU A 99 21.13 -7.39 0.37
C LEU A 99 21.67 -6.30 1.31
N ASN A 100 20.76 -5.76 2.13
CA ASN A 100 20.96 -4.64 3.06
C ASN A 100 21.33 -3.32 2.39
N GLU A 101 21.20 -3.22 1.06
CA GLU A 101 21.42 -2.02 0.29
C GLU A 101 20.09 -1.36 -0.09
N THR A 102 20.10 -0.04 -0.27
CA THR A 102 18.91 0.73 -0.63
C THR A 102 18.72 0.76 -2.13
N LEU A 103 17.63 0.16 -2.61
CA LEU A 103 17.19 0.24 -4.00
C LEU A 103 16.30 1.46 -4.22
N VAL A 104 16.68 2.31 -5.14
CA VAL A 104 15.94 3.49 -5.59
C VAL A 104 15.25 3.17 -6.91
N THR A 105 13.94 3.38 -6.98
CA THR A 105 13.11 3.23 -8.20
C THR A 105 12.26 4.47 -8.41
N VAL A 106 11.59 4.56 -9.56
CA VAL A 106 10.62 5.65 -9.81
C VAL A 106 9.50 5.68 -8.77
N GLN A 107 9.09 4.52 -8.24
CA GLN A 107 8.01 4.42 -7.25
C GLN A 107 8.48 4.73 -5.82
N THR A 108 9.71 4.38 -5.45
CA THR A 108 10.23 4.65 -4.10
C THR A 108 10.76 6.07 -3.93
N GLY A 109 10.96 6.80 -5.02
CA GLY A 109 11.63 8.10 -4.97
C GLY A 109 13.09 7.98 -4.48
N GLU A 110 13.73 9.11 -4.16
CA GLU A 110 15.14 9.15 -3.72
C GLU A 110 15.40 8.48 -2.36
N ALA A 111 14.38 8.38 -1.52
CA ALA A 111 14.48 7.66 -0.24
C ALA A 111 14.88 6.19 -0.48
N GLY A 112 14.26 5.55 -1.46
CA GLY A 112 14.47 4.15 -1.79
C GLY A 112 13.86 3.20 -0.76
N ARG A 113 14.14 1.89 -0.94
CA ARG A 113 13.79 0.83 0.01
C ARG A 113 14.97 -0.10 0.24
N VAL A 114 15.18 -0.50 1.47
CA VAL A 114 16.25 -1.45 1.82
C VAL A 114 15.86 -2.85 1.40
N VAL A 115 16.71 -3.52 0.62
CA VAL A 115 16.48 -4.90 0.17
C VAL A 115 16.91 -5.87 1.27
N ARG A 116 15.95 -6.50 1.93
CA ARG A 116 16.21 -7.51 2.99
C ARG A 116 16.29 -8.93 2.46
N LYS A 117 15.66 -9.17 1.30
CA LYS A 117 15.58 -10.48 0.67
C LYS A 117 15.75 -10.37 -0.83
N VAL A 118 16.28 -11.41 -1.42
CA VAL A 118 16.31 -11.63 -2.87
C VAL A 118 15.59 -12.93 -3.20
N MET A 119 15.06 -13.05 -4.40
CA MET A 119 14.49 -14.30 -4.89
C MET A 119 15.29 -14.77 -6.11
N VAL A 120 15.77 -16.00 -6.06
CA VAL A 120 16.31 -16.70 -7.23
C VAL A 120 15.18 -17.50 -7.85
N ALA A 121 14.93 -17.31 -9.14
CA ALA A 121 13.82 -17.93 -9.84
C ALA A 121 14.20 -18.38 -11.25
N GLU A 122 13.40 -19.27 -11.84
CA GLU A 122 13.48 -19.67 -13.24
C GLU A 122 13.31 -18.41 -14.13
N ALA A 123 14.25 -18.19 -15.02
CA ALA A 123 14.11 -17.22 -16.09
C ALA A 123 13.27 -17.83 -17.21
N VAL A 124 12.27 -17.09 -17.66
CA VAL A 124 11.28 -17.58 -18.61
C VAL A 124 11.41 -16.81 -19.91
N ASP A 125 11.54 -17.51 -21.04
CA ASP A 125 11.44 -16.91 -22.36
C ASP A 125 9.99 -16.53 -22.62
N ILE A 126 9.76 -15.30 -23.05
CA ILE A 126 8.42 -14.73 -23.22
C ILE A 126 8.08 -14.62 -24.69
N THR A 127 6.95 -15.21 -25.08
CA THR A 127 6.38 -15.03 -26.42
C THR A 127 5.47 -13.80 -26.47
N HIS A 128 4.63 -13.62 -25.45
CA HIS A 128 3.72 -12.49 -25.34
C HIS A 128 3.41 -12.16 -23.88
N GLU A 129 3.25 -10.88 -23.58
CA GLU A 129 2.90 -10.35 -22.27
C GLU A 129 1.47 -9.85 -22.27
N TYR A 130 0.73 -10.23 -21.24
CA TYR A 130 -0.65 -9.80 -20.99
C TYR A 130 -0.74 -9.11 -19.62
N TYR A 131 -1.70 -8.23 -19.47
CA TYR A 131 -2.14 -7.71 -18.18
C TYR A 131 -3.37 -8.46 -17.70
N LEU A 132 -3.41 -8.79 -16.40
CA LEU A 132 -4.58 -9.40 -15.76
C LEU A 132 -4.70 -8.88 -14.33
N ALA A 133 -5.87 -8.35 -13.96
CA ALA A 133 -6.15 -7.99 -12.58
C ALA A 133 -7.57 -8.41 -12.17
N ILE A 134 -7.77 -8.65 -10.89
CA ILE A 134 -9.07 -8.84 -10.25
C ILE A 134 -9.18 -7.80 -9.14
N LEU A 135 -10.21 -6.98 -9.18
CA LEU A 135 -10.43 -5.86 -8.26
C LEU A 135 -11.87 -5.88 -7.77
N MET A 136 -12.11 -5.19 -6.64
CA MET A 136 -13.47 -4.81 -6.24
C MET A 136 -13.85 -3.47 -6.87
N ASP A 137 -14.84 -3.47 -7.76
CA ASP A 137 -15.38 -2.23 -8.33
C ASP A 137 -16.38 -1.59 -7.35
N ARG A 138 -16.02 -0.42 -6.84
CA ARG A 138 -16.82 0.29 -5.84
C ARG A 138 -18.14 0.83 -6.40
N ALA A 139 -18.19 1.16 -7.69
CA ALA A 139 -19.37 1.73 -8.32
C ALA A 139 -20.50 0.69 -8.48
N THR A 140 -20.13 -0.55 -8.82
CA THR A 140 -21.09 -1.66 -9.02
C THR A 140 -21.14 -2.62 -7.85
N CYS A 141 -20.24 -2.47 -6.84
CA CYS A 141 -20.09 -3.40 -5.70
C CYS A 141 -19.88 -4.85 -6.13
N ARG A 142 -19.08 -5.08 -7.19
CA ARG A 142 -18.81 -6.38 -7.78
C ARG A 142 -17.33 -6.61 -8.01
N PRO A 143 -16.86 -7.87 -7.97
CA PRO A 143 -15.57 -8.19 -8.53
C PRO A 143 -15.55 -7.87 -10.03
N VAL A 144 -14.47 -7.26 -10.49
CA VAL A 144 -14.22 -7.00 -11.91
C VAL A 144 -12.88 -7.61 -12.30
N ILE A 145 -12.87 -8.34 -13.40
CA ILE A 145 -11.66 -8.84 -14.03
C ILE A 145 -11.29 -7.82 -15.12
N VAL A 146 -10.08 -7.30 -15.04
CA VAL A 146 -9.50 -6.40 -16.02
C VAL A 146 -8.37 -7.14 -16.72
N ALA A 147 -8.39 -7.18 -18.04
CA ALA A 147 -7.38 -7.84 -18.84
C ALA A 147 -6.99 -6.99 -20.06
N SER A 148 -5.76 -7.13 -20.54
CA SER A 148 -5.28 -6.49 -21.75
C SER A 148 -4.23 -7.36 -22.45
N THR A 149 -4.14 -7.20 -23.77
CA THR A 149 -3.04 -7.75 -24.59
C THR A 149 -1.74 -6.94 -24.42
N GLU A 150 -1.79 -5.80 -23.73
CA GLU A 150 -0.63 -4.96 -23.44
C GLU A 150 -0.17 -5.23 -22.01
N GLY A 151 0.73 -6.18 -21.83
CA GLY A 151 1.37 -6.49 -20.54
C GLY A 151 2.75 -5.87 -20.39
N GLY A 152 3.33 -6.00 -19.20
CA GLY A 152 4.68 -5.52 -18.90
C GLY A 152 4.83 -3.98 -18.84
N MET A 153 3.75 -3.25 -18.99
CA MET A 153 3.71 -1.78 -18.98
C MET A 153 2.67 -1.26 -17.99
N ASN A 154 2.67 0.08 -17.78
CA ASN A 154 1.70 0.70 -16.88
C ASN A 154 0.30 0.65 -17.51
N ILE A 155 -0.63 -0.02 -16.84
CA ILE A 155 -2.02 -0.17 -17.32
C ILE A 155 -2.78 1.17 -17.38
N GLU A 156 -2.40 2.17 -16.56
CA GLU A 156 -2.98 3.50 -16.59
C GLU A 156 -2.67 4.21 -17.92
N ASP A 157 -1.46 4.02 -18.44
CA ASP A 157 -1.06 4.55 -19.75
C ASP A 157 -1.85 3.86 -20.87
N VAL A 158 -2.08 2.55 -20.78
CA VAL A 158 -2.91 1.81 -21.74
C VAL A 158 -4.36 2.29 -21.67
N ALA A 159 -4.91 2.49 -20.47
CA ALA A 159 -6.27 2.98 -20.27
C ALA A 159 -6.48 4.41 -20.80
N HIS A 160 -5.43 5.22 -20.78
CA HIS A 160 -5.47 6.59 -21.31
C HIS A 160 -5.30 6.63 -22.84
N ASN A 161 -4.33 5.90 -23.37
CA ASN A 161 -3.93 5.99 -24.78
C ASN A 161 -4.70 5.04 -25.71
N THR A 162 -5.06 3.85 -25.21
CA THR A 162 -5.71 2.77 -25.98
C THR A 162 -6.78 2.06 -25.14
N PRO A 163 -7.84 2.78 -24.68
CA PRO A 163 -8.85 2.25 -23.76
C PRO A 163 -9.62 1.05 -24.34
N GLU A 164 -9.67 0.92 -25.66
CA GLU A 164 -10.30 -0.21 -26.37
C GLU A 164 -9.56 -1.54 -26.15
N LYS A 165 -8.30 -1.50 -25.74
CA LYS A 165 -7.51 -2.70 -25.38
C LYS A 165 -7.78 -3.20 -23.96
N ILE A 166 -8.54 -2.45 -23.16
CA ILE A 166 -8.92 -2.83 -21.81
C ILE A 166 -10.21 -3.62 -21.82
N ILE A 167 -10.10 -4.90 -21.52
CA ILE A 167 -11.22 -5.82 -21.36
C ILE A 167 -11.69 -5.73 -19.91
N ARG A 168 -12.98 -5.47 -19.68
CA ARG A 168 -13.60 -5.48 -18.34
C ARG A 168 -14.72 -6.51 -18.31
N GLN A 169 -14.66 -7.42 -17.35
CA GLN A 169 -15.70 -8.42 -17.10
C GLN A 169 -16.10 -8.36 -15.63
N PHE A 170 -17.31 -7.87 -15.35
CA PHE A 170 -17.90 -7.89 -14.02
C PHE A 170 -18.37 -9.30 -13.68
N VAL A 171 -18.08 -9.76 -12.48
CA VAL A 171 -18.48 -11.08 -11.99
C VAL A 171 -19.63 -10.91 -11.01
N HIS A 172 -20.65 -11.77 -11.12
CA HIS A 172 -21.76 -11.73 -10.19
C HIS A 172 -21.33 -12.26 -8.82
N PRO A 173 -21.48 -11.50 -7.70
CA PRO A 173 -20.91 -11.86 -6.42
C PRO A 173 -21.42 -13.18 -5.84
N LEU A 174 -22.68 -13.55 -6.10
CA LEU A 174 -23.27 -14.80 -5.62
C LEU A 174 -23.03 -16.00 -6.55
N LEU A 175 -22.99 -15.78 -7.87
CA LEU A 175 -22.79 -16.85 -8.84
C LEU A 175 -21.29 -17.15 -9.06
N GLY A 176 -20.43 -16.21 -8.72
CA GLY A 176 -19.00 -16.31 -9.00
C GLY A 176 -18.67 -16.28 -10.49
N LEU A 177 -17.42 -16.50 -10.82
CA LEU A 177 -16.91 -16.49 -12.18
C LEU A 177 -17.46 -17.68 -12.99
N GLN A 178 -18.19 -17.37 -14.05
CA GLN A 178 -18.85 -18.37 -14.89
C GLN A 178 -18.00 -18.75 -16.13
N ALA A 179 -18.14 -19.98 -16.60
CA ALA A 179 -17.36 -20.48 -17.73
C ALA A 179 -17.51 -19.65 -19.02
N TYR A 180 -18.69 -19.05 -19.26
CA TYR A 180 -18.90 -18.20 -20.44
C TYR A 180 -18.12 -16.86 -20.31
N GLU A 181 -17.97 -16.31 -19.09
CA GLU A 181 -17.19 -15.09 -18.83
C GLU A 181 -15.70 -15.35 -19.08
N VAL A 182 -15.20 -16.49 -18.59
CA VAL A 182 -13.83 -16.94 -18.87
C VAL A 182 -13.59 -17.06 -20.38
N ARG A 183 -14.50 -17.71 -21.13
CA ARG A 183 -14.37 -17.83 -22.58
C ARG A 183 -14.36 -16.48 -23.29
N LYS A 184 -15.18 -15.53 -22.83
CA LYS A 184 -15.23 -14.17 -23.36
C LYS A 184 -13.89 -13.44 -23.20
N ILE A 185 -13.30 -13.50 -22.01
CA ILE A 185 -11.98 -12.90 -21.74
C ILE A 185 -10.91 -13.59 -22.57
N THR A 186 -10.91 -14.94 -22.60
CA THR A 186 -9.95 -15.75 -23.36
C THR A 186 -9.95 -15.39 -24.84
N ALA A 187 -11.14 -15.27 -25.43
CA ALA A 187 -11.29 -14.90 -26.84
C ALA A 187 -10.83 -13.45 -27.10
N ALA A 188 -11.14 -12.51 -26.19
CA ALA A 188 -10.74 -11.12 -26.31
C ALA A 188 -9.22 -10.92 -26.19
N LEU A 189 -8.53 -11.80 -25.43
CA LEU A 189 -7.06 -11.84 -25.37
C LEU A 189 -6.42 -12.57 -26.57
N GLY A 190 -7.21 -13.12 -27.49
CA GLY A 190 -6.71 -13.86 -28.65
C GLY A 190 -6.10 -15.24 -28.32
N LEU A 191 -6.33 -15.75 -27.11
CA LEU A 191 -5.80 -17.05 -26.69
C LEU A 191 -6.60 -18.21 -27.31
N THR A 192 -5.90 -19.16 -27.90
CA THR A 192 -6.50 -20.32 -28.60
C THR A 192 -5.84 -21.64 -28.18
N GLY A 193 -6.45 -22.77 -28.54
CA GLY A 193 -5.87 -24.09 -28.31
C GLY A 193 -5.57 -24.39 -26.84
N ASP A 194 -4.36 -24.84 -26.57
CA ASP A 194 -3.94 -25.21 -25.22
C ASP A 194 -3.66 -23.98 -24.33
N PHE A 195 -3.26 -22.86 -24.90
CA PHE A 195 -3.16 -21.59 -24.14
C PHE A 195 -4.52 -21.17 -23.58
N ALA A 196 -5.59 -21.32 -24.36
CA ALA A 196 -6.95 -21.01 -23.89
C ALA A 196 -7.39 -21.89 -22.72
N LYS A 197 -7.07 -23.18 -22.75
CA LYS A 197 -7.39 -24.13 -21.67
C LYS A 197 -6.59 -23.81 -20.40
N GLN A 198 -5.29 -23.55 -20.55
CA GLN A 198 -4.43 -23.19 -19.43
C GLN A 198 -4.85 -21.87 -18.79
N PHE A 199 -5.11 -20.83 -19.59
CA PHE A 199 -5.60 -19.55 -19.11
C PHE A 199 -6.95 -19.69 -18.38
N ALA A 200 -7.88 -20.46 -18.92
CA ALA A 200 -9.17 -20.69 -18.28
C ALA A 200 -9.02 -21.33 -16.88
N LYS A 201 -8.13 -22.30 -16.73
CA LYS A 201 -7.81 -22.93 -15.46
C LYS A 201 -7.13 -21.93 -14.51
N LEU A 202 -6.13 -21.19 -15.00
CA LEU A 202 -5.38 -20.18 -14.26
C LEU A 202 -6.33 -19.09 -13.74
N LEU A 203 -7.19 -18.52 -14.58
CA LEU A 203 -8.14 -17.47 -14.20
C LEU A 203 -9.15 -17.99 -13.15
N GLY A 204 -9.66 -19.21 -13.30
CA GLY A 204 -10.52 -19.82 -12.28
C GLY A 204 -9.83 -20.00 -10.93
N ASN A 205 -8.56 -20.40 -10.93
CA ASN A 205 -7.75 -20.55 -9.74
C ASN A 205 -7.45 -19.18 -9.06
N LEU A 206 -7.11 -18.15 -9.87
CA LEU A 206 -6.91 -16.79 -9.38
C LEU A 206 -8.18 -16.18 -8.78
N TYR A 207 -9.32 -16.39 -9.42
CA TYR A 207 -10.60 -15.92 -8.86
C TYR A 207 -10.92 -16.61 -7.54
N ARG A 208 -10.68 -17.93 -7.45
CA ARG A 208 -10.85 -18.68 -6.19
C ARG A 208 -9.90 -18.14 -5.10
N LEU A 209 -8.63 -17.89 -5.43
CA LEU A 209 -7.66 -17.28 -4.53
C LEU A 209 -8.16 -15.91 -4.05
N PHE A 210 -8.55 -15.03 -5.00
CA PHE A 210 -9.04 -13.68 -4.72
C PHE A 210 -10.19 -13.68 -3.69
N ILE A 211 -11.19 -14.54 -3.89
CA ILE A 211 -12.35 -14.63 -2.97
C ILE A 211 -11.96 -15.32 -1.65
N SER A 212 -11.17 -16.41 -1.69
CA SER A 212 -10.87 -17.19 -0.49
C SER A 212 -9.90 -16.48 0.47
N CYS A 213 -9.11 -15.55 -0.02
CA CYS A 213 -8.14 -14.77 0.77
C CYS A 213 -8.62 -13.34 1.05
N ASP A 214 -9.88 -13.00 0.73
CA ASP A 214 -10.42 -11.64 0.84
C ASP A 214 -9.50 -10.58 0.23
N CYS A 215 -9.03 -10.84 -0.98
CA CYS A 215 -8.24 -9.86 -1.69
C CYS A 215 -9.09 -8.64 -2.08
N SER A 216 -8.60 -7.45 -1.88
CA SER A 216 -9.15 -6.21 -2.43
C SER A 216 -8.65 -5.96 -3.85
N MET A 217 -7.42 -6.44 -4.14
CA MET A 217 -6.75 -6.36 -5.42
C MET A 217 -5.83 -7.57 -5.62
N LEU A 218 -5.82 -8.11 -6.83
CA LEU A 218 -4.85 -9.07 -7.32
C LEU A 218 -4.47 -8.63 -8.74
N GLU A 219 -3.22 -8.26 -8.96
CA GLU A 219 -2.70 -7.82 -10.26
C GLU A 219 -1.57 -8.73 -10.68
N ILE A 220 -1.60 -9.18 -11.94
CA ILE A 220 -0.52 -9.92 -12.60
C ILE A 220 -0.04 -9.10 -13.79
N ASN A 221 1.19 -8.64 -13.72
CA ASN A 221 1.78 -7.80 -14.74
C ASN A 221 3.30 -8.02 -14.84
N PRO A 222 3.72 -8.89 -15.81
CA PRO A 222 2.90 -9.55 -16.83
C PRO A 222 2.39 -10.96 -16.46
N LEU A 223 1.28 -11.34 -17.05
CA LEU A 223 0.92 -12.73 -17.36
C LEU A 223 1.54 -13.07 -18.72
N VAL A 224 2.18 -14.22 -18.86
CA VAL A 224 2.94 -14.52 -20.08
C VAL A 224 2.56 -15.84 -20.74
N THR A 225 2.71 -15.89 -22.05
CA THR A 225 2.83 -17.15 -22.81
C THR A 225 4.29 -17.39 -23.17
N THR A 226 4.69 -18.65 -23.25
CA THR A 226 6.07 -19.07 -23.47
C THR A 226 6.21 -19.89 -24.75
N PRO A 227 7.40 -19.97 -25.39
CA PRO A 227 7.65 -20.79 -26.57
C PRO A 227 7.43 -22.28 -26.33
N ASP A 228 7.62 -22.75 -25.10
CA ASP A 228 7.40 -24.15 -24.68
C ASP A 228 5.90 -24.43 -24.37
N GLY A 229 5.01 -23.48 -24.64
CA GLY A 229 3.56 -23.69 -24.58
C GLY A 229 2.92 -23.51 -23.21
N ARG A 230 3.56 -22.83 -22.24
CA ARG A 230 3.02 -22.54 -20.90
C ARG A 230 2.31 -21.18 -20.85
N VAL A 231 1.36 -21.05 -19.91
CA VAL A 231 0.79 -19.76 -19.45
C VAL A 231 1.17 -19.57 -17.99
N LEU A 232 1.90 -18.50 -17.66
CA LEU A 232 2.48 -18.27 -16.34
C LEU A 232 2.18 -16.89 -15.81
N ALA A 233 1.89 -16.78 -14.50
CA ALA A 233 1.89 -15.53 -13.75
C ALA A 233 3.35 -15.21 -13.36
N LEU A 234 3.90 -14.14 -13.93
CA LEU A 234 5.33 -13.85 -13.78
C LEU A 234 5.64 -12.92 -12.62
N ASP A 235 4.87 -11.86 -12.48
CA ASP A 235 4.94 -10.91 -11.35
C ASP A 235 3.53 -10.62 -10.87
N ALA A 236 3.36 -10.47 -9.54
CA ALA A 236 2.05 -10.27 -8.95
C ALA A 236 2.10 -9.27 -7.80
N LYS A 237 1.03 -8.49 -7.70
CA LYS A 237 0.75 -7.62 -6.56
C LYS A 237 -0.57 -8.03 -5.93
N PHE A 238 -0.58 -8.07 -4.61
CA PHE A 238 -1.76 -8.36 -3.80
C PHE A 238 -2.06 -7.20 -2.88
N GLY A 239 -3.34 -6.89 -2.74
CA GLY A 239 -3.87 -6.12 -1.63
C GLY A 239 -4.96 -6.95 -0.98
N PHE A 240 -4.99 -6.99 0.35
CA PHE A 240 -6.00 -7.70 1.12
C PHE A 240 -6.97 -6.72 1.76
N ASP A 241 -8.17 -7.17 2.09
CA ASP A 241 -9.12 -6.38 2.88
C ASP A 241 -8.71 -6.43 4.36
N ASP A 242 -8.24 -5.32 4.90
CA ASP A 242 -7.79 -5.21 6.28
C ASP A 242 -8.90 -5.60 7.27
N ASN A 243 -10.17 -5.36 6.92
CA ASN A 243 -11.32 -5.76 7.75
C ASN A 243 -11.54 -7.27 7.79
N ALA A 244 -10.94 -8.03 6.90
CA ALA A 244 -11.04 -9.49 6.85
C ALA A 244 -9.79 -10.20 7.42
N LEU A 245 -8.69 -9.50 7.69
CA LEU A 245 -7.43 -10.09 8.13
C LEU A 245 -7.53 -10.90 9.43
N TYR A 246 -8.49 -10.57 10.30
CA TYR A 246 -8.74 -11.34 11.54
C TYR A 246 -9.02 -12.83 11.30
N ARG A 247 -9.51 -13.20 10.11
CA ARG A 247 -9.77 -14.60 9.73
C ARG A 247 -8.66 -15.22 8.85
N HIS A 248 -7.59 -14.47 8.58
CA HIS A 248 -6.43 -14.90 7.78
C HIS A 248 -5.10 -14.71 8.52
N PRO A 249 -4.87 -15.42 9.65
CA PRO A 249 -3.66 -15.26 10.44
C PRO A 249 -2.39 -15.65 9.66
N ASP A 250 -2.51 -16.56 8.69
CA ASP A 250 -1.44 -16.94 7.76
C ASP A 250 -1.03 -15.79 6.82
N ILE A 251 -1.99 -14.99 6.36
CA ILE A 251 -1.74 -13.80 5.55
C ILE A 251 -1.15 -12.68 6.43
N VAL A 252 -1.71 -12.47 7.63
CA VAL A 252 -1.15 -11.48 8.59
C VAL A 252 0.32 -11.76 8.89
N ALA A 253 0.72 -13.04 8.98
CA ALA A 253 2.12 -13.43 9.18
C ALA A 253 3.04 -13.07 7.99
N MET A 254 2.48 -12.77 6.80
CA MET A 254 3.23 -12.32 5.62
C MET A 254 3.50 -10.81 5.63
N ARG A 255 2.90 -10.06 6.57
CA ARG A 255 3.06 -8.60 6.66
C ARG A 255 4.52 -8.22 6.92
N ASP A 256 5.05 -7.32 6.10
CA ASP A 256 6.38 -6.75 6.30
C ASP A 256 6.27 -5.30 6.75
N LYS A 257 6.37 -5.08 8.07
CA LYS A 257 6.26 -3.76 8.69
C LYS A 257 7.40 -2.80 8.27
N GLU A 258 8.55 -3.33 7.80
CA GLU A 258 9.68 -2.50 7.35
C GLU A 258 9.43 -1.86 5.97
N GLU A 259 8.48 -2.40 5.20
CA GLU A 259 8.05 -1.86 3.91
C GLU A 259 6.92 -0.81 4.04
N GLU A 260 6.31 -0.70 5.21
CA GLU A 260 5.22 0.24 5.49
C GLU A 260 5.76 1.60 5.99
N ASP A 261 4.88 2.59 6.09
CA ASP A 261 5.21 3.86 6.75
C ASP A 261 5.35 3.64 8.27
N PRO A 262 6.50 3.97 8.88
CA PRO A 262 6.70 3.75 10.31
C PRO A 262 5.64 4.42 11.19
N ARG A 263 5.04 5.53 10.73
CA ARG A 263 3.96 6.24 11.44
C ARG A 263 2.66 5.44 11.39
N GLU A 264 2.34 4.84 10.24
CA GLU A 264 1.16 3.97 10.06
C GLU A 264 1.33 2.68 10.90
N VAL A 265 2.53 2.10 10.91
CA VAL A 265 2.86 0.95 11.77
C VAL A 265 2.67 1.30 13.23
N ALA A 266 3.25 2.42 13.70
CA ALA A 266 3.10 2.86 15.08
C ALA A 266 1.65 3.15 15.45
N ALA A 267 0.87 3.76 14.55
CA ALA A 267 -0.55 4.03 14.75
C ALA A 267 -1.38 2.74 14.87
N SER A 268 -1.05 1.72 14.08
CA SER A 268 -1.75 0.43 14.11
C SER A 268 -1.61 -0.31 15.45
N GLU A 269 -0.53 -0.08 16.21
CA GLU A 269 -0.32 -0.67 17.54
C GLU A 269 -1.29 -0.12 18.60
N TYR A 270 -1.86 1.06 18.33
CA TYR A 270 -2.87 1.71 19.18
C TYR A 270 -4.27 1.70 18.57
N GLU A 271 -4.50 0.91 17.51
CA GLU A 271 -5.78 0.85 16.80
C GLU A 271 -6.24 2.21 16.23
N LEU A 272 -5.28 3.06 15.84
CA LEU A 272 -5.52 4.36 15.24
C LEU A 272 -5.51 4.26 13.72
N ASN A 273 -6.45 4.96 13.06
CA ASN A 273 -6.46 5.10 11.61
C ASN A 273 -5.58 6.29 11.19
N TYR A 274 -4.37 6.02 10.76
CA TYR A 274 -3.40 7.03 10.33
C TYR A 274 -2.98 6.81 8.87
N ILE A 275 -2.92 7.87 8.08
CA ILE A 275 -2.35 7.87 6.73
C ILE A 275 -1.44 9.10 6.62
N GLY A 276 -0.17 8.90 6.29
CA GLY A 276 0.79 9.98 6.06
C GLY A 276 0.53 10.69 4.74
N LEU A 277 0.64 12.03 4.73
CA LEU A 277 0.55 12.89 3.54
C LEU A 277 1.78 13.79 3.47
N ASP A 278 1.94 14.51 2.37
CA ASP A 278 3.13 15.34 2.09
C ASP A 278 3.04 16.79 2.64
N GLY A 279 2.00 17.12 3.41
CA GLY A 279 1.78 18.47 3.94
C GLY A 279 2.58 18.80 5.20
N ASN A 280 2.24 19.97 5.81
CA ASN A 280 2.92 20.50 6.99
C ASN A 280 1.98 20.86 8.15
N ILE A 281 0.67 20.69 7.98
CA ILE A 281 -0.34 20.89 9.02
C ILE A 281 -0.93 19.55 9.39
N ALA A 282 -0.61 19.05 10.57
CA ALA A 282 -1.15 17.79 11.04
C ALA A 282 -2.55 17.94 11.59
N CYS A 283 -3.34 16.86 11.44
CA CYS A 283 -4.71 16.77 11.91
C CYS A 283 -4.84 15.66 12.97
N LEU A 284 -5.55 15.94 14.06
CA LEU A 284 -6.04 14.96 15.03
C LEU A 284 -7.54 15.14 15.18
N VAL A 285 -8.31 14.14 14.79
CA VAL A 285 -9.76 14.25 14.63
C VAL A 285 -10.43 12.96 15.12
N ASN A 286 -11.67 13.04 15.56
CA ASN A 286 -12.49 11.88 15.86
C ASN A 286 -13.59 11.69 14.83
N GLY A 287 -13.48 10.61 14.07
CA GLY A 287 -14.39 10.26 12.97
C GLY A 287 -13.86 10.60 11.58
N ALA A 288 -13.84 9.62 10.71
CA ALA A 288 -13.25 9.71 9.35
C ALA A 288 -13.86 10.83 8.49
N GLY A 289 -15.18 11.03 8.57
CA GLY A 289 -15.85 12.11 7.84
C GLY A 289 -15.41 13.50 8.30
N LEU A 290 -15.24 13.69 9.61
CA LEU A 290 -14.73 14.95 10.17
C LEU A 290 -13.26 15.14 9.83
N ALA A 291 -12.45 14.08 9.78
CA ALA A 291 -11.05 14.14 9.38
C ALA A 291 -10.92 14.59 7.92
N MET A 292 -11.70 14.02 6.99
CA MET A 292 -11.73 14.47 5.60
C MET A 292 -12.15 15.93 5.46
N ALA A 293 -13.24 16.34 6.15
CA ALA A 293 -13.69 17.73 6.13
C ALA A 293 -12.65 18.69 6.73
N THR A 294 -11.89 18.24 7.74
CA THR A 294 -10.80 19.04 8.33
C THR A 294 -9.65 19.23 7.36
N MET A 295 -9.26 18.19 6.63
CA MET A 295 -8.24 18.31 5.58
C MET A 295 -8.70 19.22 4.43
N ASP A 296 -9.97 19.10 4.00
CA ASP A 296 -10.53 19.93 2.95
C ASP A 296 -10.55 21.41 3.32
N ILE A 297 -10.92 21.74 4.56
CA ILE A 297 -10.97 23.13 4.99
C ILE A 297 -9.56 23.72 5.18
N ILE A 298 -8.58 22.96 5.64
CA ILE A 298 -7.16 23.39 5.66
C ILE A 298 -6.70 23.72 4.25
N LYS A 299 -7.00 22.87 3.27
CA LYS A 299 -6.71 23.11 1.85
C LYS A 299 -7.42 24.37 1.31
N HIS A 300 -8.67 24.57 1.70
CA HIS A 300 -9.46 25.75 1.29
C HIS A 300 -8.82 27.07 1.74
N TYR A 301 -8.23 27.09 2.94
CA TYR A 301 -7.50 28.27 3.46
C TYR A 301 -6.03 28.34 3.00
N GLY A 302 -5.60 27.45 2.09
CA GLY A 302 -4.27 27.48 1.47
C GLY A 302 -3.19 26.70 2.23
N GLY A 303 -3.56 25.90 3.24
CA GLY A 303 -2.65 25.01 3.96
C GLY A 303 -2.53 23.61 3.30
N GLU A 304 -1.54 22.85 3.74
CA GLU A 304 -1.29 21.51 3.24
C GLU A 304 -1.38 20.48 4.39
N PRO A 305 -2.41 19.59 4.39
CA PRO A 305 -2.56 18.55 5.40
C PRO A 305 -1.39 17.54 5.37
N ALA A 306 -0.81 17.27 6.55
CA ALA A 306 0.31 16.33 6.71
C ALA A 306 -0.13 14.87 6.92
N ASN A 307 -1.37 14.66 7.35
CA ASN A 307 -1.91 13.33 7.61
C ASN A 307 -3.44 13.31 7.62
N PHE A 308 -3.99 12.14 7.38
CA PHE A 308 -5.31 11.75 7.89
C PHE A 308 -5.10 11.05 9.23
N LEU A 309 -5.86 11.40 10.26
CA LEU A 309 -5.86 10.70 11.55
C LEU A 309 -7.23 10.75 12.18
N ASP A 310 -7.80 9.58 12.37
CA ASP A 310 -9.05 9.36 13.09
C ASP A 310 -8.76 8.53 14.34
N VAL A 311 -8.95 9.16 15.52
CA VAL A 311 -8.80 8.47 16.81
C VAL A 311 -10.03 7.68 17.22
N GLY A 312 -11.10 7.72 16.42
CA GLY A 312 -12.37 7.04 16.72
C GLY A 312 -13.22 7.75 17.77
N GLY A 313 -14.47 7.25 17.93
CA GLY A 313 -15.45 7.83 18.85
C GLY A 313 -15.31 7.43 20.32
N GLY A 314 -14.40 6.53 20.67
CA GLY A 314 -14.18 6.01 22.02
C GLY A 314 -12.71 6.00 22.45
N ALA A 315 -11.87 6.84 21.86
CA ALA A 315 -10.44 6.83 22.12
C ALA A 315 -10.12 7.09 23.59
N SER A 316 -9.18 6.30 24.11
CA SER A 316 -8.62 6.48 25.45
C SER A 316 -7.57 7.61 25.47
N LYS A 317 -7.24 8.06 26.66
CA LYS A 317 -6.15 9.04 26.87
C LYS A 317 -4.82 8.55 26.29
N GLU A 318 -4.53 7.26 26.43
CA GLU A 318 -3.32 6.62 25.89
C GLU A 318 -3.28 6.67 24.37
N GLN A 319 -4.41 6.38 23.72
CA GLN A 319 -4.54 6.47 22.24
C GLN A 319 -4.34 7.90 21.74
N VAL A 320 -4.95 8.88 22.41
CA VAL A 320 -4.76 10.30 22.06
C VAL A 320 -3.31 10.74 22.26
N THR A 321 -2.67 10.30 23.36
CA THR A 321 -1.26 10.59 23.63
C THR A 321 -0.35 9.97 22.56
N ALA A 322 -0.60 8.72 22.16
CA ALA A 322 0.14 8.05 21.12
C ALA A 322 -0.03 8.74 19.75
N ALA A 323 -1.27 9.08 19.38
CA ALA A 323 -1.59 9.81 18.16
C ALA A 323 -0.82 11.14 18.08
N PHE A 324 -0.79 11.90 19.16
CA PHE A 324 -0.10 13.17 19.22
C PHE A 324 1.43 13.01 19.09
N LYS A 325 2.02 11.98 19.74
CA LYS A 325 3.44 11.66 19.61
C LYS A 325 3.82 11.24 18.18
N ILE A 326 2.98 10.44 17.51
CA ILE A 326 3.19 10.04 16.11
C ILE A 326 3.21 11.28 15.21
N ILE A 327 2.29 12.22 15.40
CA ILE A 327 2.26 13.49 14.67
C ILE A 327 3.56 14.28 14.89
N LEU A 328 4.00 14.44 16.14
CA LEU A 328 5.21 15.19 16.46
C LEU A 328 6.50 14.52 15.99
N GLY A 329 6.46 13.23 15.73
CA GLY A 329 7.57 12.48 15.13
C GLY A 329 7.80 12.78 13.64
N ASP A 330 6.86 13.43 12.96
CA ASP A 330 7.01 13.83 11.57
C ASP A 330 7.76 15.18 11.45
N PRO A 331 8.98 15.19 10.88
CA PRO A 331 9.78 16.43 10.78
C PRO A 331 9.18 17.48 9.83
N ASN A 332 8.23 17.10 8.97
CA ASN A 332 7.56 18.03 8.06
C ASN A 332 6.44 18.81 8.74
N VAL A 333 5.95 18.34 9.87
CA VAL A 333 4.83 18.98 10.58
C VAL A 333 5.31 20.28 11.26
N LYS A 334 4.68 21.38 10.89
CA LYS A 334 4.95 22.72 11.40
C LYS A 334 3.83 23.26 12.28
N GLY A 335 2.68 22.60 12.33
CA GLY A 335 1.55 22.98 13.17
C GLY A 335 0.52 21.86 13.25
N ILE A 336 -0.27 21.85 14.32
CA ILE A 336 -1.27 20.82 14.60
C ILE A 336 -2.64 21.46 14.73
N MET A 337 -3.63 20.93 14.03
CA MET A 337 -5.05 21.24 14.21
C MET A 337 -5.76 20.05 14.84
N ILE A 338 -6.26 20.24 16.06
CA ILE A 338 -7.15 19.28 16.72
C ILE A 338 -8.59 19.74 16.49
N ASN A 339 -9.40 18.86 15.93
CA ASN A 339 -10.80 19.13 15.64
C ASN A 339 -11.68 17.99 16.15
N ILE A 340 -12.31 18.21 17.28
CA ILE A 340 -13.14 17.19 17.96
C ILE A 340 -14.59 17.62 17.97
N PHE A 341 -15.45 16.67 17.57
CA PHE A 341 -16.90 16.76 17.78
C PHE A 341 -17.33 15.60 18.71
N GLY A 342 -17.53 15.91 19.96
CA GLY A 342 -17.86 14.94 21.01
C GLY A 342 -19.35 14.56 21.00
N GLY A 343 -19.74 13.65 20.11
CA GLY A 343 -21.04 12.98 20.24
C GLY A 343 -20.97 11.89 21.32
N ILE A 344 -20.16 10.86 21.08
CA ILE A 344 -19.82 9.79 22.04
C ILE A 344 -18.56 10.15 22.83
N MET A 345 -17.59 10.75 22.15
CA MET A 345 -16.30 11.14 22.70
C MET A 345 -16.44 12.23 23.78
N ASP A 346 -15.71 12.07 24.87
CA ASP A 346 -15.56 13.07 25.92
C ASP A 346 -14.43 14.03 25.58
N CYS A 347 -14.76 15.33 25.41
CA CYS A 347 -13.79 16.35 25.07
C CYS A 347 -12.71 16.53 26.16
N ASN A 348 -13.00 16.22 27.44
CA ASN A 348 -12.02 16.31 28.52
C ASN A 348 -10.99 15.19 28.42
N VAL A 349 -11.36 13.98 28.01
CA VAL A 349 -10.40 12.86 27.77
C VAL A 349 -9.40 13.24 26.68
N ILE A 350 -9.88 13.85 25.60
CA ILE A 350 -9.00 14.39 24.56
C ILE A 350 -8.06 15.47 25.11
N ALA A 351 -8.61 16.43 25.85
CA ALA A 351 -7.81 17.50 26.44
C ALA A 351 -6.72 16.97 27.36
N GLU A 352 -7.03 16.00 28.21
CA GLU A 352 -6.04 15.34 29.09
C GLU A 352 -4.96 14.60 28.30
N GLY A 353 -5.32 13.86 27.23
CA GLY A 353 -4.37 13.19 26.36
C GLY A 353 -3.41 14.16 25.66
N VAL A 354 -3.95 15.24 25.11
CA VAL A 354 -3.17 16.32 24.47
C VAL A 354 -2.23 16.99 25.47
N VAL A 355 -2.71 17.33 26.66
CA VAL A 355 -1.89 17.94 27.74
C VAL A 355 -0.76 16.99 28.18
N ALA A 356 -1.06 15.69 28.34
CA ALA A 356 -0.06 14.70 28.71
C ALA A 356 1.04 14.61 27.65
N ALA A 357 0.66 14.44 26.39
CA ALA A 357 1.62 14.35 25.28
C ALA A 357 2.45 15.63 25.11
N ALA A 358 1.81 16.80 25.17
CA ALA A 358 2.49 18.08 25.04
C ALA A 358 3.50 18.34 26.17
N LYS A 359 3.20 17.91 27.42
CA LYS A 359 4.14 17.99 28.55
C LYS A 359 5.34 17.06 28.38
N GLU A 360 5.12 15.87 27.83
CA GLU A 360 6.19 14.89 27.59
C GLU A 360 7.13 15.33 26.45
N THR A 361 6.57 15.94 25.40
CA THR A 361 7.31 16.28 24.17
C THR A 361 7.80 17.74 24.12
N GLY A 362 7.27 18.60 24.97
CA GLY A 362 7.62 20.05 25.03
C GLY A 362 6.92 20.90 23.97
N LEU A 363 6.03 20.35 23.17
CA LEU A 363 5.23 21.01 22.10
C LEU A 363 5.96 22.19 21.40
N PRO A 364 6.87 21.92 20.47
CA PRO A 364 7.70 22.97 19.86
C PRO A 364 7.00 23.75 18.72
N ILE A 365 5.78 23.36 18.35
CA ILE A 365 5.04 23.88 17.19
C ILE A 365 3.64 24.39 17.59
N PRO A 366 3.03 25.31 16.80
CA PRO A 366 1.69 25.83 17.05
C PRO A 366 0.63 24.73 17.15
N LEU A 367 -0.27 24.89 18.10
CA LEU A 367 -1.41 24.00 18.32
C LEU A 367 -2.71 24.80 18.31
N VAL A 368 -3.61 24.50 17.38
CA VAL A 368 -4.96 25.05 17.35
C VAL A 368 -5.94 23.95 17.72
N VAL A 369 -6.84 24.23 18.66
CA VAL A 369 -7.80 23.25 19.17
C VAL A 369 -9.23 23.78 19.06
N ARG A 370 -10.07 22.99 18.39
CA ARG A 370 -11.51 23.16 18.37
C ARG A 370 -12.16 21.94 19.04
N LEU A 371 -12.88 22.21 20.12
CA LEU A 371 -13.68 21.21 20.83
C LEU A 371 -15.14 21.62 20.80
N GLU A 372 -16.02 20.67 20.49
CA GLU A 372 -17.48 20.84 20.51
C GLU A 372 -18.14 19.52 20.94
N GLY A 373 -19.26 19.63 21.68
CA GLY A 373 -20.06 18.46 22.11
C GLY A 373 -19.88 18.13 23.59
N ASN A 374 -19.85 16.83 23.93
CA ASN A 374 -19.89 16.33 25.30
C ASN A 374 -18.67 16.78 26.12
N ASN A 375 -18.92 17.27 27.35
CA ASN A 375 -17.90 17.77 28.29
C ASN A 375 -16.95 18.83 27.71
N VAL A 376 -17.41 19.63 26.76
CA VAL A 376 -16.61 20.66 26.07
C VAL A 376 -16.06 21.70 27.07
N ASP A 377 -16.84 22.14 28.05
CA ASP A 377 -16.41 23.15 29.02
C ASP A 377 -15.30 22.62 29.94
N ALA A 378 -15.41 21.36 30.39
CA ALA A 378 -14.35 20.69 31.13
C ALA A 378 -13.07 20.55 30.31
N GLY A 379 -13.18 20.12 29.04
CA GLY A 379 -12.04 20.02 28.12
C GLY A 379 -11.35 21.36 27.88
N LYS A 380 -12.10 22.43 27.64
CA LYS A 380 -11.56 23.78 27.52
C LYS A 380 -10.86 24.26 28.80
N ALA A 381 -11.44 23.99 29.99
CA ALA A 381 -10.84 24.31 31.25
C ALA A 381 -9.53 23.55 31.47
N THR A 382 -9.47 22.26 31.15
CA THR A 382 -8.25 21.43 31.21
C THR A 382 -7.13 21.98 30.31
N LEU A 383 -7.47 22.35 29.07
CA LEU A 383 -6.51 22.97 28.16
C LEU A 383 -6.00 24.33 28.68
N ALA A 384 -6.89 25.19 29.16
CA ALA A 384 -6.53 26.50 29.70
C ALA A 384 -5.64 26.42 30.96
N ALA A 385 -5.92 25.45 31.85
CA ALA A 385 -5.16 25.23 33.07
C ALA A 385 -3.79 24.56 32.83
N SER A 386 -3.54 24.03 31.62
CA SER A 386 -2.32 23.27 31.29
C SER A 386 -1.04 24.07 31.26
N GLY A 387 -1.11 25.39 31.05
CA GLY A 387 0.03 26.27 30.83
C GLY A 387 0.69 26.11 29.45
N ILE A 388 0.10 25.33 28.55
CA ILE A 388 0.59 25.11 27.18
C ILE A 388 0.05 26.23 26.28
N ASN A 389 0.89 26.68 25.34
CA ASN A 389 0.47 27.70 24.37
C ASN A 389 -0.47 27.08 23.32
N ILE A 390 -1.78 27.14 23.60
CA ILE A 390 -2.85 26.58 22.74
C ILE A 390 -3.71 27.72 22.23
N THR A 391 -3.94 27.74 20.93
CA THR A 391 -4.89 28.65 20.29
C THR A 391 -6.27 27.98 20.21
N ALA A 392 -7.23 28.50 20.96
CA ALA A 392 -8.61 27.99 20.89
C ALA A 392 -9.32 28.51 19.62
N ALA A 393 -10.18 27.65 19.06
CA ALA A 393 -11.02 27.97 17.93
C ALA A 393 -12.50 27.65 18.21
N SER A 394 -13.38 28.45 17.62
CA SER A 394 -14.83 28.35 17.84
C SER A 394 -15.53 27.52 16.76
N THR A 395 -15.05 27.61 15.52
CA THR A 395 -15.57 26.88 14.38
C THR A 395 -14.43 26.14 13.65
N MET A 396 -14.78 25.23 12.77
CA MET A 396 -13.80 24.50 11.94
C MET A 396 -13.08 25.47 10.99
N ALA A 397 -13.78 26.45 10.43
CA ALA A 397 -13.21 27.50 9.59
C ALA A 397 -12.23 28.39 10.35
N ASP A 398 -12.62 28.86 11.55
CA ASP A 398 -11.78 29.63 12.45
C ASP A 398 -10.50 28.86 12.84
N ALA A 399 -10.60 27.55 13.09
CA ALA A 399 -9.46 26.72 13.37
C ALA A 399 -8.50 26.59 12.19
N ALA A 400 -9.02 26.37 10.99
CA ALA A 400 -8.21 26.25 9.77
C ALA A 400 -7.51 27.56 9.42
N GLU A 401 -8.22 28.69 9.49
CA GLU A 401 -7.65 30.03 9.25
C GLU A 401 -6.50 30.33 10.23
N LYS A 402 -6.72 30.05 11.51
CA LYS A 402 -5.70 30.27 12.56
C LYS A 402 -4.47 29.40 12.36
N ILE A 403 -4.63 28.10 12.09
CA ILE A 403 -3.46 27.22 11.94
C ILE A 403 -2.68 27.55 10.67
N VAL A 404 -3.35 27.86 9.57
CA VAL A 404 -2.68 28.27 8.34
C VAL A 404 -1.89 29.57 8.55
N ALA A 405 -2.48 30.55 9.23
CA ALA A 405 -1.78 31.80 9.56
C ALA A 405 -0.57 31.62 10.49
N LEU A 406 -0.59 30.61 11.36
CA LEU A 406 0.52 30.32 12.27
C LEU A 406 1.66 29.53 11.63
N VAL A 407 1.38 28.80 10.56
CA VAL A 407 2.35 27.92 9.86
C VAL A 407 2.94 28.60 8.62
N GLY A 408 2.17 29.47 7.97
CA GLY A 408 2.54 30.21 6.76
C GLY A 408 3.35 31.40 7.07
#